data_314169829e09ed6fbb4f8fa26a2652c8
#
_entry.id   314169829e09ed6fbb4f8fa26a2652c8
#
_cell.length_a   1.000
_cell.length_b   1.000
_cell.length_c   1.000
_cell.angle_alpha   90.00
_cell.angle_beta   90.00
_cell.angle_gamma   90.00
#
_symmetry.space_group_name_H-M   'P 1'
#
loop_
_entity.id
_entity.type
_entity.pdbx_description
1 polymer ?
#
loop_
_entity_poly.entity_id
_entity_poly.type
_entity_poly.pdbx_seq_one_letter_code
_entity_poly.pdbx_strand_id
1 'polypeptide(L)'
;NRTGQTFETGVVVEILQDNLQADGTRVGQQTVVVEMTSGEKKGESLVTTSSAGFLFGAPCTVGMDVIVLQSVAGDTVITSIYSEDRGMTVIGFAAAYVLILCLVGGMKGVRGALGLIFTFAAIMYIYLPLVYLGYSPFWVAVLVCGVTALVSMFFIGGLTQKTLCATLGTLAGVVCAGVAASTFSNLTGITGWNVSDIESLMTLQQVNGIQVGGLLFSGLLISALGAEMDVAMSISSAMKEFCDQNPNISRMELMKAGMRVGRDMMGTNSNTLILAFAGTSLSMLVLNYAYDLPYLQVINSNNVGIAVMQGLSGSFGIVLCVPATVVMAAYIYKREKKDSREASGEKS
;
A
#
# COMPACT_ATOMS: atom_id res chain seq x y z
N ASN A 1 13.65 -13.00 14.14
CA ASN A 1 14.64 -14.06 13.91
C ASN A 1 13.95 -15.40 14.12
N ARG A 2 13.84 -16.21 13.07
CA ARG A 2 13.47 -17.62 13.24
C ARG A 2 14.63 -18.28 14.00
N THR A 3 14.33 -18.97 15.09
CA THR A 3 15.33 -19.74 15.85
C THR A 3 16.06 -20.69 14.90
N GLY A 4 17.38 -20.54 14.79
CA GLY A 4 18.23 -21.37 13.94
C GLY A 4 18.46 -20.89 12.51
N GLN A 5 18.01 -19.69 12.13
CA GLN A 5 18.32 -19.09 10.82
C GLN A 5 18.91 -17.68 10.98
N THR A 6 20.03 -17.42 10.30
CA THR A 6 20.64 -16.09 10.19
C THR A 6 20.79 -15.70 8.73
N PHE A 7 20.68 -14.40 8.47
CA PHE A 7 20.86 -13.80 7.15
C PHE A 7 22.03 -12.84 7.24
N GLU A 8 23.04 -13.08 6.43
CA GLU A 8 24.30 -12.32 6.45
C GLU A 8 24.67 -11.91 5.03
N THR A 9 25.43 -10.84 4.87
CA THR A 9 25.88 -10.36 3.57
C THR A 9 27.22 -11.00 3.19
N GLY A 10 27.42 -11.20 1.89
CA GLY A 10 28.68 -11.70 1.34
C GLY A 10 28.84 -11.28 -0.12
N VAL A 11 30.04 -11.46 -0.66
CA VAL A 11 30.38 -11.19 -2.05
C VAL A 11 30.80 -12.49 -2.73
N VAL A 12 30.26 -12.76 -3.91
CA VAL A 12 30.64 -13.94 -4.70
C VAL A 12 32.04 -13.73 -5.25
N VAL A 13 32.98 -14.57 -4.84
CA VAL A 13 34.41 -14.51 -5.23
C VAL A 13 34.67 -15.40 -6.43
N GLU A 14 34.07 -16.61 -6.46
CA GLU A 14 34.32 -17.61 -7.48
C GLU A 14 33.09 -18.46 -7.73
N ILE A 15 32.91 -18.92 -8.97
CA ILE A 15 31.86 -19.88 -9.36
C ILE A 15 32.56 -21.23 -9.62
N LEU A 16 32.33 -22.20 -8.74
CA LEU A 16 32.91 -23.52 -8.87
C LEU A 16 32.15 -24.40 -9.86
N GLN A 17 30.83 -24.26 -9.87
CA GLN A 17 29.97 -25.00 -10.80
C GLN A 17 28.84 -24.06 -11.24
N ASP A 18 28.77 -23.79 -12.54
CA ASP A 18 27.67 -23.06 -13.14
C ASP A 18 26.54 -24.01 -13.59
N ASN A 19 25.32 -23.53 -13.56
CA ASN A 19 24.11 -24.23 -14.01
C ASN A 19 23.57 -23.68 -15.33
N LEU A 20 24.35 -22.84 -16.03
CA LEU A 20 23.95 -22.26 -17.33
C LEU A 20 24.06 -23.33 -18.42
N GLN A 21 22.93 -23.55 -19.12
CA GLN A 21 22.86 -24.45 -20.26
C GLN A 21 23.24 -23.75 -21.57
N ALA A 22 23.53 -24.53 -22.61
CA ALA A 22 23.93 -24.01 -23.92
C ALA A 22 22.84 -23.16 -24.61
N ASP A 23 21.59 -23.31 -24.21
CA ASP A 23 20.43 -22.54 -24.68
C ASP A 23 20.21 -21.23 -23.89
N GLY A 24 21.08 -20.94 -22.91
CA GLY A 24 20.97 -19.76 -22.06
C GLY A 24 20.05 -19.93 -20.86
N THR A 25 19.41 -21.08 -20.66
CA THR A 25 18.61 -21.38 -19.49
C THR A 25 19.49 -21.84 -18.32
N ARG A 26 19.01 -21.64 -17.09
CA ARG A 26 19.68 -22.13 -15.88
C ARG A 26 18.86 -23.26 -15.28
N VAL A 27 19.51 -24.42 -15.10
CA VAL A 27 18.88 -25.64 -14.56
C VAL A 27 19.67 -26.19 -13.40
N GLY A 28 19.03 -26.32 -12.24
CA GLY A 28 19.67 -26.83 -11.02
C GLY A 28 20.33 -25.74 -10.17
N GLN A 29 21.34 -26.14 -9.40
CA GLN A 29 22.02 -25.24 -8.46
C GLN A 29 23.38 -24.81 -9.00
N GLN A 30 23.75 -23.56 -8.73
CA GLN A 30 25.14 -23.12 -8.83
C GLN A 30 25.88 -23.42 -7.52
N THR A 31 27.17 -23.81 -7.61
CA THR A 31 28.07 -23.87 -6.46
C THR A 31 29.06 -22.72 -6.56
N VAL A 32 29.09 -21.88 -5.53
CA VAL A 32 29.87 -20.64 -5.53
C VAL A 32 30.66 -20.50 -4.23
N VAL A 33 31.76 -19.75 -4.29
CA VAL A 33 32.53 -19.31 -3.12
C VAL A 33 32.09 -17.89 -2.79
N VAL A 34 31.67 -17.66 -1.56
CA VAL A 34 31.26 -16.35 -1.06
C VAL A 34 32.18 -15.93 0.08
N GLU A 35 32.75 -14.74 -0.02
CA GLU A 35 33.43 -14.08 1.09
C GLU A 35 32.42 -13.34 1.93
N MET A 36 32.31 -13.68 3.21
CA MET A 36 31.34 -13.09 4.13
C MET A 36 31.73 -11.66 4.51
N THR A 37 30.83 -10.71 4.32
CA THR A 37 31.05 -9.29 4.66
C THR A 37 30.44 -8.89 6.00
N SER A 38 29.52 -9.72 6.54
CA SER A 38 28.87 -9.51 7.84
C SER A 38 28.78 -10.82 8.64
N GLY A 39 28.35 -10.72 9.91
CA GLY A 39 28.13 -11.84 10.80
C GLY A 39 29.39 -12.36 11.51
N GLU A 40 29.24 -13.51 12.18
CA GLU A 40 30.34 -14.13 12.96
C GLU A 40 31.50 -14.61 12.07
N LYS A 41 31.21 -14.97 10.81
CA LYS A 41 32.16 -15.48 9.83
C LYS A 41 32.70 -14.41 8.89
N LYS A 42 32.64 -13.14 9.27
CA LYS A 42 33.14 -12.04 8.44
C LYS A 42 34.61 -12.23 8.06
N GLY A 43 34.90 -12.17 6.75
CA GLY A 43 36.19 -12.35 6.15
C GLY A 43 36.53 -13.82 5.84
N GLU A 44 35.67 -14.77 6.16
CA GLU A 44 35.82 -16.16 5.76
C GLU A 44 35.19 -16.41 4.38
N SER A 45 35.84 -17.28 3.59
CA SER A 45 35.27 -17.76 2.33
C SER A 45 34.51 -19.06 2.55
N LEU A 46 33.25 -19.09 2.20
CA LEU A 46 32.38 -20.25 2.34
C LEU A 46 31.96 -20.77 0.97
N VAL A 47 32.04 -22.10 0.80
CA VAL A 47 31.41 -22.76 -0.35
C VAL A 47 29.93 -22.91 -0.07
N THR A 48 29.07 -22.38 -0.96
CA THR A 48 27.64 -22.39 -0.80
C THR A 48 26.93 -22.65 -2.12
N THR A 49 25.64 -22.95 -2.05
CA THR A 49 24.82 -23.21 -3.24
C THR A 49 23.79 -22.12 -3.44
N SER A 50 23.53 -21.78 -4.70
CA SER A 50 22.41 -20.93 -5.11
C SER A 50 21.45 -21.72 -5.97
N SER A 51 20.18 -21.78 -5.57
CA SER A 51 19.12 -22.22 -6.46
C SER A 51 18.84 -21.07 -7.41
N ALA A 52 19.20 -21.19 -8.67
CA ALA A 52 18.91 -20.15 -9.68
C ALA A 52 17.43 -20.15 -10.10
N GLY A 53 16.51 -20.33 -9.13
CA GLY A 53 15.10 -20.20 -9.33
C GLY A 53 14.68 -18.73 -9.34
N PHE A 54 13.60 -18.40 -10.09
CA PHE A 54 13.08 -17.03 -10.15
C PHE A 54 12.53 -16.53 -8.80
N LEU A 55 12.20 -17.43 -7.88
CA LEU A 55 11.64 -17.09 -6.56
C LEU A 55 12.67 -17.12 -5.44
N PHE A 56 13.68 -17.98 -5.52
CA PHE A 56 14.71 -18.15 -4.49
C PHE A 56 16.07 -18.33 -5.12
N GLY A 57 17.10 -17.79 -4.46
CA GLY A 57 18.46 -17.79 -4.96
C GLY A 57 18.72 -16.61 -5.90
N ALA A 58 19.90 -16.60 -6.49
CA ALA A 58 20.32 -15.62 -7.48
C ALA A 58 21.19 -16.30 -8.56
N PRO A 59 21.11 -15.85 -9.82
CA PRO A 59 22.06 -16.23 -10.87
C PRO A 59 23.39 -15.52 -10.58
N CYS A 60 24.23 -16.16 -9.74
CA CYS A 60 25.42 -15.55 -9.22
C CYS A 60 26.45 -15.24 -10.31
N THR A 61 27.07 -14.08 -10.21
CA THR A 61 28.24 -13.66 -10.98
C THR A 61 29.35 -13.24 -10.02
N VAL A 62 30.62 -13.38 -10.44
CA VAL A 62 31.75 -12.96 -9.63
C VAL A 62 31.66 -11.45 -9.35
N GLY A 63 31.83 -11.07 -8.09
CA GLY A 63 31.70 -9.69 -7.60
C GLY A 63 30.28 -9.29 -7.21
N MET A 64 29.29 -10.18 -7.28
CA MET A 64 27.90 -9.91 -6.91
C MET A 64 27.76 -9.92 -5.37
N ASP A 65 27.12 -8.88 -4.84
CA ASP A 65 26.70 -8.83 -3.44
C ASP A 65 25.46 -9.73 -3.24
N VAL A 66 25.53 -10.61 -2.24
CA VAL A 66 24.48 -11.61 -1.97
C VAL A 66 24.13 -11.68 -0.49
N ILE A 67 22.88 -12.09 -0.24
CA ILE A 67 22.42 -12.47 1.10
C ILE A 67 22.58 -13.98 1.25
N VAL A 68 23.34 -14.39 2.25
CA VAL A 68 23.59 -15.79 2.61
C VAL A 68 22.69 -16.17 3.77
N LEU A 69 21.88 -17.20 3.56
CA LEU A 69 21.09 -17.83 4.60
C LEU A 69 21.94 -18.94 5.25
N GLN A 70 22.14 -18.86 6.54
CA GLN A 70 22.72 -19.92 7.36
C GLN A 70 21.58 -20.54 8.18
N SER A 71 21.36 -21.82 8.00
CA SER A 71 20.37 -22.59 8.77
C SER A 71 21.09 -23.63 9.63
N VAL A 72 20.89 -23.54 10.94
CA VAL A 72 21.45 -24.47 11.91
C VAL A 72 20.44 -25.62 12.08
N ALA A 73 20.79 -26.80 11.62
CA ALA A 73 20.03 -28.04 11.77
C ALA A 73 20.83 -29.04 12.62
N GLY A 74 20.66 -28.99 13.95
CA GLY A 74 21.48 -29.76 14.88
C GLY A 74 22.92 -29.27 14.88
N ASP A 75 23.89 -30.18 14.63
CA ASP A 75 25.30 -29.84 14.54
C ASP A 75 25.77 -29.41 13.14
N THR A 76 24.88 -29.39 12.17
CA THR A 76 25.20 -28.98 10.79
C THR A 76 24.67 -27.60 10.48
N VAL A 77 25.56 -26.74 9.93
CA VAL A 77 25.20 -25.42 9.40
C VAL A 77 25.09 -25.56 7.88
N ILE A 78 23.86 -25.42 7.36
CA ILE A 78 23.62 -25.43 5.93
C ILE A 78 23.63 -23.96 5.48
N THR A 79 24.48 -23.64 4.51
CA THR A 79 24.57 -22.32 3.90
C THR A 79 23.98 -22.36 2.51
N SER A 80 23.15 -21.36 2.16
CA SER A 80 22.62 -21.18 0.81
C SER A 80 22.49 -19.70 0.48
N ILE A 81 22.59 -19.35 -0.79
CA ILE A 81 22.28 -17.99 -1.23
C ILE A 81 20.77 -17.82 -1.23
N TYR A 82 20.29 -16.83 -0.49
CA TYR A 82 18.90 -16.47 -0.41
C TYR A 82 18.47 -15.59 -1.59
N SER A 83 19.24 -14.53 -1.86
CA SER A 83 19.00 -13.59 -2.95
C SER A 83 20.22 -12.70 -3.19
N GLU A 84 20.19 -11.94 -4.27
CA GLU A 84 21.06 -10.78 -4.48
C GLU A 84 20.79 -9.71 -3.40
N ASP A 85 21.82 -9.04 -2.89
CA ASP A 85 21.65 -7.90 -1.98
C ASP A 85 21.25 -6.65 -2.77
N ARG A 86 19.96 -6.34 -2.70
CA ARG A 86 19.35 -5.16 -3.32
C ARG A 86 19.06 -4.05 -2.33
N GLY A 87 19.44 -4.22 -1.07
CA GLY A 87 19.07 -3.33 0.03
C GLY A 87 19.48 -1.89 -0.22
N MET A 88 20.75 -1.67 -0.55
CA MET A 88 21.28 -0.33 -0.81
C MET A 88 20.66 0.31 -2.04
N THR A 89 20.41 -0.47 -3.10
CA THR A 89 19.75 0.02 -4.32
C THR A 89 18.31 0.46 -4.06
N VAL A 90 17.56 -0.35 -3.32
CA VAL A 90 16.15 -0.02 -2.96
C VAL A 90 16.09 1.23 -2.08
N ILE A 91 16.96 1.31 -1.04
CA ILE A 91 17.05 2.49 -0.18
C ILE A 91 17.48 3.73 -0.97
N GLY A 92 18.47 3.58 -1.86
CA GLY A 92 18.94 4.67 -2.73
C GLY A 92 17.83 5.20 -3.63
N PHE A 93 17.03 4.31 -4.22
CA PHE A 93 15.91 4.70 -5.07
C PHE A 93 14.79 5.41 -4.29
N ALA A 94 14.48 4.92 -3.09
CA ALA A 94 13.53 5.57 -2.19
C ALA A 94 14.01 6.94 -1.74
N ALA A 95 15.29 7.08 -1.39
CA ALA A 95 15.90 8.36 -1.02
C ALA A 95 15.92 9.35 -2.19
N ALA A 96 16.22 8.89 -3.41
CA ALA A 96 16.16 9.71 -4.62
C ALA A 96 14.74 10.23 -4.87
N TYR A 97 13.72 9.39 -4.73
CA TYR A 97 12.33 9.81 -4.85
C TYR A 97 11.98 10.89 -3.82
N VAL A 98 12.31 10.69 -2.54
CA VAL A 98 12.05 11.67 -1.48
C VAL A 98 12.80 12.98 -1.76
N LEU A 99 14.05 12.91 -2.23
CA LEU A 99 14.83 14.08 -2.60
C LEU A 99 14.17 14.89 -3.72
N ILE A 100 13.75 14.22 -4.80
CA ILE A 100 13.04 14.87 -5.92
C ILE A 100 11.73 15.51 -5.44
N LEU A 101 10.96 14.78 -4.61
CA LEU A 101 9.72 15.29 -4.03
C LEU A 101 9.96 16.57 -3.20
N CYS A 102 11.03 16.61 -2.41
CA CYS A 102 11.41 17.78 -1.62
C CYS A 102 11.90 18.93 -2.50
N LEU A 103 12.71 18.67 -3.51
CA LEU A 103 13.24 19.69 -4.44
C LEU A 103 12.13 20.35 -5.25
N VAL A 104 11.23 19.57 -5.83
CA VAL A 104 10.13 20.08 -6.66
C VAL A 104 9.01 20.67 -5.80
N GLY A 105 8.65 20.01 -4.71
CA GLY A 105 7.54 20.41 -3.84
C GLY A 105 7.92 21.45 -2.77
N GLY A 106 9.22 21.74 -2.58
CA GLY A 106 9.69 22.62 -1.50
C GLY A 106 9.20 22.17 -0.13
N MET A 107 8.77 23.10 0.71
CA MET A 107 8.26 22.80 2.05
C MET A 107 6.99 21.90 2.03
N LYS A 108 6.16 21.99 0.98
CA LYS A 108 5.00 21.09 0.82
C LYS A 108 5.45 19.67 0.48
N GLY A 109 6.52 19.53 -0.32
CA GLY A 109 7.13 18.23 -0.61
C GLY A 109 7.71 17.56 0.63
N VAL A 110 8.43 18.31 1.49
CA VAL A 110 8.93 17.81 2.78
C VAL A 110 7.80 17.30 3.66
N ARG A 111 6.72 18.07 3.78
CA ARG A 111 5.54 17.65 4.56
C ARG A 111 4.84 16.42 3.99
N GLY A 112 4.77 16.32 2.66
CA GLY A 112 4.26 15.13 1.97
C GLY A 112 5.14 13.90 2.22
N ALA A 113 6.47 14.05 2.16
CA ALA A 113 7.42 12.99 2.49
C ALA A 113 7.27 12.50 3.93
N LEU A 114 7.09 13.40 4.90
CA LEU A 114 6.82 13.04 6.29
C LEU A 114 5.52 12.25 6.44
N GLY A 115 4.45 12.65 5.74
CA GLY A 115 3.20 11.91 5.68
C GLY A 115 3.37 10.49 5.12
N LEU A 116 4.15 10.35 4.03
CA LEU A 116 4.46 9.05 3.43
C LEU A 116 5.23 8.15 4.39
N ILE A 117 6.30 8.66 5.01
CA ILE A 117 7.10 7.93 6.01
C ILE A 117 6.22 7.50 7.18
N PHE A 118 5.35 8.39 7.67
CA PHE A 118 4.41 8.06 8.73
C PHE A 118 3.45 6.95 8.33
N THR A 119 2.92 6.98 7.11
CA THR A 119 2.02 5.93 6.59
C THR A 119 2.71 4.56 6.59
N PHE A 120 3.94 4.47 6.08
CA PHE A 120 4.73 3.24 6.13
C PHE A 120 5.00 2.78 7.56
N ALA A 121 5.39 3.71 8.43
CA ALA A 121 5.62 3.41 9.86
C ALA A 121 4.33 2.91 10.54
N ALA A 122 3.18 3.52 10.26
CA ALA A 122 1.90 3.09 10.83
C ALA A 122 1.52 1.68 10.37
N ILE A 123 1.77 1.34 9.10
CA ILE A 123 1.55 -0.03 8.61
C ILE A 123 2.49 -1.02 9.31
N MET A 124 3.78 -0.71 9.39
CA MET A 124 4.78 -1.64 9.93
C MET A 124 4.70 -1.79 11.46
N TYR A 125 4.46 -0.70 12.19
CA TYR A 125 4.55 -0.68 13.65
C TYR A 125 3.20 -0.67 14.37
N ILE A 126 2.09 -0.38 13.67
CA ILE A 126 0.76 -0.40 14.26
C ILE A 126 -0.08 -1.51 13.63
N TYR A 127 -0.25 -1.50 12.30
CA TYR A 127 -1.13 -2.46 11.62
C TYR A 127 -0.63 -3.91 11.78
N LEU A 128 0.60 -4.19 11.34
CA LEU A 128 1.13 -5.56 11.35
C LEU A 128 1.20 -6.16 12.76
N PRO A 129 1.70 -5.47 13.81
CA PRO A 129 1.71 -6.04 15.16
C PRO A 129 0.32 -6.31 15.73
N LEU A 130 -0.65 -5.42 15.49
CA LEU A 130 -2.01 -5.63 15.99
C LEU A 130 -2.68 -6.82 15.30
N VAL A 131 -2.50 -6.97 13.98
CA VAL A 131 -3.00 -8.14 13.25
C VAL A 131 -2.31 -9.41 13.72
N TYR A 132 -1.01 -9.38 13.97
CA TYR A 132 -0.24 -10.52 14.49
C TYR A 132 -0.68 -10.95 15.89
N LEU A 133 -1.16 -10.02 16.71
CA LEU A 133 -1.77 -10.27 18.04
C LEU A 133 -3.20 -10.86 17.96
N GLY A 134 -3.72 -11.12 16.75
CA GLY A 134 -5.04 -11.72 16.53
C GLY A 134 -6.23 -10.75 16.49
N TYR A 135 -5.97 -9.42 16.50
CA TYR A 135 -7.05 -8.45 16.27
C TYR A 135 -7.60 -8.56 14.85
N SER A 136 -8.87 -8.19 14.67
CA SER A 136 -9.50 -8.22 13.36
C SER A 136 -8.79 -7.28 12.37
N PRO A 137 -8.20 -7.77 11.26
CA PRO A 137 -7.47 -6.95 10.29
C PRO A 137 -8.32 -5.80 9.73
N PHE A 138 -9.62 -6.06 9.52
CA PHE A 138 -10.55 -5.05 9.01
C PHE A 138 -10.65 -3.83 9.95
N TRP A 139 -10.92 -4.04 11.23
CA TRP A 139 -11.07 -2.95 12.19
C TRP A 139 -9.74 -2.25 12.49
N VAL A 140 -8.66 -3.02 12.52
CA VAL A 140 -7.30 -2.45 12.63
C VAL A 140 -6.98 -1.57 11.41
N ALA A 141 -7.36 -1.99 10.20
CA ALA A 141 -7.19 -1.17 9.00
C ALA A 141 -8.00 0.13 9.07
N VAL A 142 -9.27 0.07 9.49
CA VAL A 142 -10.09 1.28 9.68
C VAL A 142 -9.43 2.25 10.67
N LEU A 143 -8.93 1.74 11.80
CA LEU A 143 -8.21 2.56 12.79
C LEU A 143 -6.94 3.17 12.18
N VAL A 144 -6.11 2.37 11.53
CA VAL A 144 -4.86 2.83 10.91
C VAL A 144 -5.12 3.81 9.78
N CYS A 145 -6.13 3.58 8.94
CA CYS A 145 -6.57 4.52 7.93
C CYS A 145 -7.00 5.86 8.55
N GLY A 146 -7.76 5.81 9.64
CA GLY A 146 -8.19 7.01 10.37
C GLY A 146 -7.01 7.81 10.93
N VAL A 147 -6.09 7.15 11.62
CA VAL A 147 -4.88 7.78 12.18
C VAL A 147 -3.97 8.33 11.07
N THR A 148 -3.76 7.54 10.02
CA THR A 148 -2.93 7.94 8.88
C THR A 148 -3.53 9.14 8.13
N ALA A 149 -4.84 9.12 7.86
CA ALA A 149 -5.52 10.25 7.24
C ALA A 149 -5.38 11.53 8.09
N LEU A 150 -5.64 11.44 9.39
CA LEU A 150 -5.55 12.57 10.29
C LEU A 150 -4.13 13.16 10.34
N VAL A 151 -3.11 12.31 10.57
CA VAL A 151 -1.72 12.73 10.71
C VAL A 151 -1.14 13.24 9.38
N SER A 152 -1.36 12.52 8.28
CA SER A 152 -0.86 12.93 6.96
C SER A 152 -1.51 14.24 6.50
N MET A 153 -2.82 14.39 6.67
CA MET A 153 -3.54 15.62 6.38
C MET A 153 -3.06 16.79 7.26
N PHE A 154 -2.75 16.52 8.53
CA PHE A 154 -2.16 17.51 9.42
C PHE A 154 -0.79 17.98 8.94
N PHE A 155 0.09 17.07 8.52
CA PHE A 155 1.40 17.46 7.97
C PHE A 155 1.25 18.29 6.70
N ILE A 156 0.35 17.96 5.80
CA ILE A 156 0.16 18.64 4.51
C ILE A 156 -0.55 20.00 4.69
N GLY A 157 -1.67 20.00 5.41
CA GLY A 157 -2.59 21.15 5.51
C GLY A 157 -2.55 21.94 6.82
N GLY A 158 -1.80 21.45 7.83
CA GLY A 158 -1.81 22.01 9.18
C GLY A 158 -3.11 21.75 9.95
N LEU A 159 -3.24 22.28 11.16
CA LEU A 159 -4.48 22.25 11.96
C LEU A 159 -5.45 23.32 11.44
N THR A 160 -6.12 23.03 10.34
CA THR A 160 -7.06 23.94 9.71
C THR A 160 -8.42 23.29 9.54
N GLN A 161 -9.48 24.08 9.37
CA GLN A 161 -10.81 23.55 9.05
C GLN A 161 -10.82 22.77 7.75
N LYS A 162 -10.01 23.17 6.80
CA LYS A 162 -9.77 22.48 5.55
C LYS A 162 -9.30 21.04 5.79
N THR A 163 -8.31 20.87 6.67
CA THR A 163 -7.80 19.56 7.06
C THR A 163 -8.86 18.72 7.77
N LEU A 164 -9.65 19.32 8.66
CA LEU A 164 -10.74 18.64 9.34
C LEU A 164 -11.80 18.15 8.37
N CYS A 165 -12.26 19.01 7.44
CA CYS A 165 -13.24 18.63 6.42
C CYS A 165 -12.72 17.49 5.52
N ALA A 166 -11.46 17.59 5.09
CA ALA A 166 -10.83 16.56 4.26
C ALA A 166 -10.72 15.23 5.01
N THR A 167 -10.27 15.22 6.26
CA THR A 167 -10.17 14.00 7.08
C THR A 167 -11.54 13.33 7.26
N LEU A 168 -12.56 14.11 7.62
CA LEU A 168 -13.91 13.55 7.78
C LEU A 168 -14.48 13.00 6.45
N GLY A 169 -14.24 13.71 5.34
CA GLY A 169 -14.61 13.24 4.01
C GLY A 169 -13.93 11.94 3.62
N THR A 170 -12.62 11.83 3.86
CA THR A 170 -11.84 10.61 3.64
C THR A 170 -12.37 9.45 4.49
N LEU A 171 -12.61 9.67 5.78
CA LEU A 171 -13.17 8.61 6.64
C LEU A 171 -14.54 8.12 6.15
N ALA A 172 -15.39 9.02 5.66
CA ALA A 172 -16.65 8.63 5.05
C ALA A 172 -16.44 7.79 3.79
N GLY A 173 -15.46 8.15 2.94
CA GLY A 173 -15.06 7.36 1.77
C GLY A 173 -14.60 5.95 2.14
N VAL A 174 -13.67 5.83 3.09
CA VAL A 174 -13.17 4.52 3.59
C VAL A 174 -14.30 3.64 4.09
N VAL A 175 -15.25 4.21 4.86
CA VAL A 175 -16.42 3.45 5.32
C VAL A 175 -17.27 2.98 4.15
N CYS A 176 -17.51 3.84 3.16
CA CYS A 176 -18.28 3.47 1.96
C CYS A 176 -17.57 2.38 1.14
N ALA A 177 -16.24 2.46 0.98
CA ALA A 177 -15.45 1.41 0.32
C ALA A 177 -15.56 0.07 1.06
N GLY A 178 -15.47 0.09 2.38
CA GLY A 178 -15.62 -1.09 3.23
C GLY A 178 -17.01 -1.73 3.12
N VAL A 179 -18.07 -0.92 3.11
CA VAL A 179 -19.45 -1.39 2.92
C VAL A 179 -19.63 -1.98 1.51
N ALA A 180 -19.10 -1.32 0.47
CA ALA A 180 -19.16 -1.82 -0.90
C ALA A 180 -18.43 -3.17 -1.04
N ALA A 181 -17.24 -3.30 -0.48
CA ALA A 181 -16.45 -4.53 -0.49
C ALA A 181 -17.17 -5.66 0.26
N SER A 182 -17.72 -5.39 1.43
CA SER A 182 -18.49 -6.38 2.21
C SER A 182 -19.74 -6.83 1.45
N THR A 183 -20.44 -5.91 0.80
CA THR A 183 -21.62 -6.23 -0.02
C THR A 183 -21.24 -7.10 -1.22
N PHE A 184 -20.17 -6.76 -1.93
CA PHE A 184 -19.64 -7.57 -3.04
C PHE A 184 -19.25 -8.97 -2.58
N SER A 185 -18.52 -9.07 -1.47
CA SER A 185 -18.13 -10.34 -0.86
C SER A 185 -19.35 -11.24 -0.57
N ASN A 186 -20.38 -10.69 0.06
CA ASN A 186 -21.59 -11.44 0.38
C ASN A 186 -22.37 -11.90 -0.86
N LEU A 187 -22.36 -11.11 -1.93
CA LEU A 187 -23.07 -11.46 -3.17
C LEU A 187 -22.32 -12.46 -4.03
N THR A 188 -20.99 -12.43 -4.01
CA THR A 188 -20.14 -13.29 -4.86
C THR A 188 -19.57 -14.53 -4.16
N GLY A 189 -19.65 -14.58 -2.82
CA GLY A 189 -18.99 -15.61 -2.02
C GLY A 189 -17.46 -15.48 -1.97
N ILE A 190 -16.87 -14.41 -2.54
CA ILE A 190 -15.43 -14.15 -2.45
C ILE A 190 -15.14 -13.61 -1.06
N THR A 191 -14.32 -14.33 -0.34
CA THR A 191 -13.88 -13.98 1.02
C THR A 191 -12.37 -13.82 1.06
N GLY A 192 -11.83 -13.36 2.18
CA GLY A 192 -10.37 -13.30 2.37
C GLY A 192 -9.65 -14.65 2.34
N TRP A 193 -10.38 -15.76 2.24
CA TRP A 193 -9.83 -17.10 2.10
C TRP A 193 -9.51 -17.51 0.64
N ASN A 194 -9.91 -16.70 -0.33
CA ASN A 194 -9.72 -16.99 -1.75
C ASN A 194 -8.42 -16.41 -2.33
N VAL A 195 -7.45 -16.06 -1.47
CA VAL A 195 -6.16 -15.46 -1.87
C VAL A 195 -5.12 -16.53 -2.20
N SER A 196 -4.14 -16.20 -3.05
CA SER A 196 -3.14 -17.15 -3.56
C SER A 196 -2.26 -17.76 -2.47
N ASP A 197 -1.95 -17.01 -1.41
CA ASP A 197 -1.04 -17.44 -0.34
C ASP A 197 -1.77 -18.04 0.87
N ILE A 198 -3.01 -18.51 0.65
CA ILE A 198 -3.90 -18.97 1.73
C ILE A 198 -3.28 -20.07 2.58
N GLU A 199 -2.56 -21.03 2.01
CA GLU A 199 -1.95 -22.14 2.73
C GLU A 199 -0.95 -21.66 3.79
N SER A 200 -0.09 -20.71 3.40
CA SER A 200 0.88 -20.08 4.31
C SER A 200 0.17 -19.29 5.42
N LEU A 201 -0.88 -18.56 5.06
CA LEU A 201 -1.67 -17.77 6.00
C LEU A 201 -2.49 -18.66 6.97
N MET A 202 -2.99 -19.80 6.51
CA MET A 202 -3.69 -20.79 7.37
C MET A 202 -2.73 -21.39 8.41
N THR A 203 -1.49 -21.68 8.01
CA THR A 203 -0.48 -22.16 8.96
C THR A 203 -0.21 -21.11 10.04
N LEU A 204 -0.07 -19.84 9.66
CA LEU A 204 0.11 -18.73 10.61
C LEU A 204 -1.11 -18.53 11.51
N GLN A 205 -2.32 -18.73 11.00
CA GLN A 205 -3.53 -18.68 11.81
C GLN A 205 -3.54 -19.74 12.90
N GLN A 206 -3.16 -20.98 12.57
CA GLN A 206 -3.12 -22.08 13.55
C GLN A 206 -2.08 -21.84 14.64
N VAL A 207 -0.94 -21.23 14.30
CA VAL A 207 0.16 -20.99 15.25
C VAL A 207 -0.06 -19.71 16.07
N ASN A 208 -0.52 -18.63 15.45
CA ASN A 208 -0.54 -17.29 16.07
C ASN A 208 -1.95 -16.68 16.21
N GLY A 209 -3.00 -17.37 15.75
CA GLY A 209 -4.39 -16.89 15.86
C GLY A 209 -4.74 -15.72 14.91
N ILE A 210 -3.95 -15.47 13.87
CA ILE A 210 -4.18 -14.38 12.91
C ILE A 210 -5.52 -14.59 12.18
N GLN A 211 -6.34 -13.56 12.08
CA GLN A 211 -7.63 -13.62 11.37
C GLN A 211 -7.44 -13.37 9.88
N VAL A 212 -7.22 -14.40 9.08
CA VAL A 212 -6.91 -14.31 7.64
C VAL A 212 -8.03 -13.67 6.83
N GLY A 213 -9.31 -14.00 7.15
CA GLY A 213 -10.46 -13.55 6.36
C GLY A 213 -10.60 -12.03 6.18
N GLY A 214 -10.05 -11.23 7.10
CA GLY A 214 -10.11 -9.77 7.04
C GLY A 214 -8.96 -9.10 6.26
N LEU A 215 -7.89 -9.85 5.92
CA LEU A 215 -6.68 -9.27 5.31
C LEU A 215 -6.94 -8.66 3.92
N LEU A 216 -7.75 -9.34 3.11
CA LEU A 216 -8.11 -8.87 1.77
C LEU A 216 -8.81 -7.50 1.82
N PHE A 217 -9.75 -7.34 2.74
CA PHE A 217 -10.49 -6.09 2.91
C PHE A 217 -9.63 -4.97 3.49
N SER A 218 -8.74 -5.30 4.42
CA SER A 218 -7.83 -4.30 4.98
C SER A 218 -6.83 -3.79 3.94
N GLY A 219 -6.32 -4.67 3.07
CA GLY A 219 -5.49 -4.25 1.95
C GLY A 219 -6.21 -3.28 1.00
N LEU A 220 -7.49 -3.55 0.71
CA LEU A 220 -8.34 -2.66 -0.08
C LEU A 220 -8.51 -1.29 0.59
N LEU A 221 -8.85 -1.23 1.88
CA LEU A 221 -9.04 0.03 2.59
C LEU A 221 -7.77 0.88 2.62
N ILE A 222 -6.62 0.26 2.91
CA ILE A 222 -5.34 0.95 2.95
C ILE A 222 -4.95 1.49 1.56
N SER A 223 -5.20 0.72 0.49
CA SER A 223 -4.85 1.15 -0.88
C SER A 223 -5.78 2.25 -1.41
N ALA A 224 -7.07 2.23 -1.07
CA ALA A 224 -8.02 3.27 -1.47
C ALA A 224 -7.80 4.60 -0.73
N LEU A 225 -7.28 4.55 0.51
CA LEU A 225 -7.11 5.71 1.38
C LEU A 225 -6.38 6.88 0.70
N GLY A 226 -5.30 6.62 -0.04
CA GLY A 226 -4.51 7.67 -0.70
C GLY A 226 -5.35 8.47 -1.70
N ALA A 227 -6.08 7.79 -2.56
CA ALA A 227 -6.93 8.43 -3.57
C ALA A 227 -8.12 9.20 -2.95
N GLU A 228 -8.71 8.67 -1.87
CA GLU A 228 -9.77 9.35 -1.12
C GLU A 228 -9.25 10.61 -0.43
N MET A 229 -8.03 10.56 0.15
CA MET A 229 -7.36 11.72 0.75
C MET A 229 -7.14 12.85 -0.24
N ASP A 230 -6.66 12.53 -1.45
CA ASP A 230 -6.39 13.52 -2.50
C ASP A 230 -7.66 14.23 -2.96
N VAL A 231 -8.74 13.48 -3.16
CA VAL A 231 -10.05 14.03 -3.54
C VAL A 231 -10.62 14.92 -2.44
N ALA A 232 -10.63 14.42 -1.19
CA ALA A 232 -11.17 15.16 -0.06
C ALA A 232 -10.40 16.47 0.19
N MET A 233 -9.06 16.43 0.14
CA MET A 233 -8.22 17.62 0.34
C MET A 233 -8.42 18.65 -0.77
N SER A 234 -8.49 18.21 -2.01
CA SER A 234 -8.67 19.10 -3.15
C SER A 234 -10.03 19.80 -3.13
N ILE A 235 -11.11 19.06 -2.85
CA ILE A 235 -12.45 19.63 -2.72
C ILE A 235 -12.49 20.61 -1.54
N SER A 236 -12.01 20.21 -0.38
CA SER A 236 -11.99 21.04 0.81
C SER A 236 -11.20 22.33 0.58
N SER A 237 -10.05 22.24 -0.11
CA SER A 237 -9.23 23.41 -0.45
C SER A 237 -9.94 24.36 -1.43
N ALA A 238 -10.54 23.83 -2.48
CA ALA A 238 -11.29 24.62 -3.45
C ALA A 238 -12.50 25.31 -2.80
N MET A 239 -13.26 24.59 -1.97
CA MET A 239 -14.41 25.17 -1.27
C MET A 239 -14.01 26.25 -0.28
N LYS A 240 -12.87 26.12 0.39
CA LYS A 240 -12.33 27.19 1.27
C LYS A 240 -12.00 28.43 0.46
N GLU A 241 -11.34 28.26 -0.69
CA GLU A 241 -10.99 29.36 -1.59
C GLU A 241 -12.26 30.09 -2.09
N PHE A 242 -13.31 29.36 -2.47
CA PHE A 242 -14.61 29.96 -2.86
C PHE A 242 -15.24 30.79 -1.73
N CYS A 243 -15.11 30.32 -0.48
CA CYS A 243 -15.59 31.07 0.67
C CYS A 243 -14.78 32.34 0.94
N ASP A 244 -13.48 32.30 0.68
CA ASP A 244 -12.59 33.43 0.94
C ASP A 244 -12.73 34.50 -0.15
N GLN A 245 -12.90 34.10 -1.42
CA GLN A 245 -13.16 35.02 -2.54
C GLN A 245 -14.58 35.60 -2.55
N ASN A 246 -15.59 34.83 -2.18
CA ASN A 246 -16.97 35.30 -2.08
C ASN A 246 -17.55 35.03 -0.69
N PRO A 247 -17.32 35.95 0.25
CA PRO A 247 -17.82 35.83 1.60
C PRO A 247 -19.35 35.63 1.74
N ASN A 248 -20.13 36.09 0.80
CA ASN A 248 -21.59 36.03 0.84
C ASN A 248 -22.19 34.83 0.08
N ILE A 249 -21.34 33.96 -0.49
CA ILE A 249 -21.80 32.74 -1.19
C ILE A 249 -22.77 31.96 -0.28
N SER A 250 -23.91 31.54 -0.82
CA SER A 250 -24.86 30.74 -0.06
C SER A 250 -24.31 29.30 0.15
N ARG A 251 -24.81 28.63 1.19
CA ARG A 251 -24.40 27.23 1.45
C ARG A 251 -24.69 26.32 0.25
N MET A 252 -25.84 26.51 -0.39
CA MET A 252 -26.25 25.71 -1.55
C MET A 252 -25.37 25.98 -2.78
N GLU A 253 -25.00 27.23 -3.04
CA GLU A 253 -24.08 27.59 -4.13
C GLU A 253 -22.67 27.01 -3.87
N LEU A 254 -22.19 27.08 -2.62
CA LEU A 254 -20.93 26.48 -2.21
C LEU A 254 -20.93 24.95 -2.42
N MET A 255 -22.03 24.27 -2.04
CA MET A 255 -22.18 22.84 -2.30
C MET A 255 -22.18 22.52 -3.79
N LYS A 256 -22.90 23.30 -4.61
CA LYS A 256 -22.91 23.12 -6.07
C LYS A 256 -21.52 23.33 -6.68
N ALA A 257 -20.76 24.30 -6.19
CA ALA A 257 -19.40 24.56 -6.65
C ALA A 257 -18.45 23.41 -6.25
N GLY A 258 -18.51 22.95 -4.99
CA GLY A 258 -17.74 21.81 -4.52
C GLY A 258 -18.06 20.52 -5.29
N MET A 259 -19.35 20.25 -5.57
CA MET A 259 -19.75 19.10 -6.37
C MET A 259 -19.26 19.16 -7.82
N ARG A 260 -19.11 20.33 -8.42
CA ARG A 260 -18.50 20.45 -9.76
C ARG A 260 -17.04 20.05 -9.73
N VAL A 261 -16.26 20.60 -8.80
CA VAL A 261 -14.85 20.21 -8.61
C VAL A 261 -14.72 18.71 -8.35
N GLY A 262 -15.56 18.16 -7.47
CA GLY A 262 -15.52 16.74 -7.14
C GLY A 262 -15.87 15.83 -8.34
N ARG A 263 -16.80 16.22 -9.20
CA ARG A 263 -17.15 15.45 -10.41
C ARG A 263 -15.98 15.36 -11.39
N ASP A 264 -15.21 16.42 -11.53
CA ASP A 264 -14.04 16.42 -12.43
C ASP A 264 -12.93 15.49 -11.90
N MET A 265 -12.81 15.37 -10.58
CA MET A 265 -11.76 14.57 -9.93
C MET A 265 -12.12 13.10 -9.76
N MET A 266 -13.39 12.78 -9.44
CA MET A 266 -13.77 11.41 -9.09
C MET A 266 -13.53 10.42 -10.22
N GLY A 267 -13.76 10.80 -11.47
CA GLY A 267 -13.55 9.94 -12.63
C GLY A 267 -12.09 9.58 -12.83
N THR A 268 -11.20 10.57 -12.75
CA THR A 268 -9.76 10.39 -12.92
C THR A 268 -9.17 9.53 -11.81
N ASN A 269 -9.51 9.81 -10.56
CA ASN A 269 -8.98 9.06 -9.41
C ASN A 269 -9.53 7.62 -9.36
N SER A 270 -10.81 7.40 -9.67
CA SER A 270 -11.38 6.06 -9.79
C SER A 270 -10.69 5.25 -10.88
N ASN A 271 -10.45 5.86 -12.05
CA ASN A 271 -9.73 5.20 -13.14
C ASN A 271 -8.29 4.84 -12.74
N THR A 272 -7.59 5.73 -12.04
CA THR A 272 -6.23 5.46 -11.53
C THR A 272 -6.22 4.26 -10.60
N LEU A 273 -7.17 4.15 -9.69
CA LEU A 273 -7.28 3.04 -8.75
C LEU A 273 -7.60 1.71 -9.47
N ILE A 274 -8.55 1.74 -10.42
CA ILE A 274 -8.88 0.55 -11.23
C ILE A 274 -7.66 0.08 -12.03
N LEU A 275 -6.93 1.02 -12.67
CA LEU A 275 -5.71 0.69 -13.42
C LEU A 275 -4.61 0.14 -12.53
N ALA A 276 -4.47 0.63 -11.30
CA ALA A 276 -3.49 0.09 -10.34
C ALA A 276 -3.79 -1.38 -10.02
N PHE A 277 -5.05 -1.73 -9.72
CA PHE A 277 -5.43 -3.12 -9.47
C PHE A 277 -5.38 -4.00 -10.72
N ALA A 278 -5.78 -3.48 -11.87
CA ALA A 278 -5.64 -4.19 -13.15
C ALA A 278 -4.16 -4.46 -13.47
N GLY A 279 -3.27 -3.49 -13.21
CA GLY A 279 -1.83 -3.62 -13.40
C GLY A 279 -1.20 -4.71 -12.54
N THR A 280 -1.59 -4.81 -11.27
CA THR A 280 -1.11 -5.90 -10.39
C THR A 280 -1.61 -7.27 -10.81
N SER A 281 -2.76 -7.35 -11.47
CA SER A 281 -3.36 -8.60 -11.98
C SER A 281 -2.95 -8.93 -13.42
N LEU A 282 -2.10 -8.12 -14.07
CA LEU A 282 -1.81 -8.23 -15.49
C LEU A 282 -1.22 -9.60 -15.88
N SER A 283 -0.27 -10.13 -15.10
CA SER A 283 0.33 -11.45 -15.35
C SER A 283 -0.72 -12.55 -15.41
N MET A 284 -1.71 -12.51 -14.52
CA MET A 284 -2.83 -13.44 -14.48
C MET A 284 -3.75 -13.30 -15.71
N LEU A 285 -4.02 -12.06 -16.12
CA LEU A 285 -4.82 -11.80 -17.32
C LEU A 285 -4.13 -12.30 -18.58
N VAL A 286 -2.80 -12.14 -18.69
CA VAL A 286 -2.00 -12.69 -19.80
C VAL A 286 -2.05 -14.22 -19.82
N LEU A 287 -1.93 -14.88 -18.66
CA LEU A 287 -2.05 -16.34 -18.59
C LEU A 287 -3.44 -16.82 -19.00
N ASN A 288 -4.50 -16.17 -18.54
CA ASN A 288 -5.86 -16.50 -18.91
C ASN A 288 -6.09 -16.38 -20.43
N TYR A 289 -5.52 -15.33 -21.03
CA TYR A 289 -5.57 -15.13 -22.47
C TYR A 289 -4.75 -16.17 -23.25
N ALA A 290 -3.53 -16.46 -22.80
CA ALA A 290 -2.63 -17.41 -23.44
C ALA A 290 -3.16 -18.86 -23.42
N TYR A 291 -3.91 -19.22 -22.38
CA TYR A 291 -4.55 -20.53 -22.26
C TYR A 291 -5.92 -20.60 -22.97
N ASP A 292 -6.35 -19.53 -23.64
CA ASP A 292 -7.65 -19.43 -24.31
C ASP A 292 -8.82 -19.84 -23.41
N LEU A 293 -8.80 -19.36 -22.16
CA LEU A 293 -9.81 -19.74 -21.19
C LEU A 293 -11.17 -19.16 -21.57
N PRO A 294 -12.25 -19.95 -21.48
CA PRO A 294 -13.60 -19.47 -21.74
C PRO A 294 -13.96 -18.28 -20.85
N TYR A 295 -14.69 -17.31 -21.39
CA TYR A 295 -15.12 -16.11 -20.64
C TYR A 295 -15.77 -16.42 -19.29
N LEU A 296 -16.63 -17.46 -19.25
CA LEU A 296 -17.28 -17.87 -18.01
C LEU A 296 -16.29 -18.35 -16.94
N GLN A 297 -15.20 -18.98 -17.33
CA GLN A 297 -14.14 -19.40 -16.42
C GLN A 297 -13.33 -18.20 -15.90
N VAL A 298 -13.00 -17.26 -16.78
CA VAL A 298 -12.22 -16.06 -16.43
C VAL A 298 -13.00 -15.18 -15.46
N ILE A 299 -14.25 -14.84 -15.79
CA ILE A 299 -15.06 -13.91 -14.98
C ILE A 299 -15.43 -14.49 -13.60
N ASN A 300 -15.52 -15.82 -13.48
CA ASN A 300 -15.81 -16.50 -12.23
C ASN A 300 -14.56 -16.94 -11.46
N SER A 301 -13.35 -16.61 -11.93
CA SER A 301 -12.12 -16.90 -11.21
C SER A 301 -11.98 -16.00 -9.97
N ASN A 302 -11.51 -16.55 -8.85
CA ASN A 302 -11.32 -15.81 -7.62
C ASN A 302 -10.40 -14.60 -7.80
N ASN A 303 -9.32 -14.76 -8.56
CA ASN A 303 -8.33 -13.69 -8.77
C ASN A 303 -8.92 -12.50 -9.52
N VAL A 304 -9.70 -12.75 -10.59
CA VAL A 304 -10.40 -11.68 -11.33
C VAL A 304 -11.47 -11.05 -10.45
N GLY A 305 -12.24 -11.86 -9.72
CA GLY A 305 -13.25 -11.36 -8.79
C GLY A 305 -12.66 -10.47 -7.69
N ILE A 306 -11.50 -10.84 -7.13
CA ILE A 306 -10.78 -10.04 -6.13
C ILE A 306 -10.31 -8.71 -6.75
N ALA A 307 -9.70 -8.73 -7.93
CA ALA A 307 -9.24 -7.51 -8.60
C ALA A 307 -10.40 -6.54 -8.91
N VAL A 308 -11.52 -7.08 -9.39
CA VAL A 308 -12.75 -6.31 -9.64
C VAL A 308 -13.31 -5.73 -8.34
N MET A 309 -13.40 -6.54 -7.27
CA MET A 309 -13.84 -6.09 -5.96
C MET A 309 -12.99 -4.95 -5.44
N GLN A 310 -11.66 -5.09 -5.49
CA GLN A 310 -10.73 -4.06 -5.01
C GLN A 310 -10.86 -2.77 -5.82
N GLY A 311 -10.85 -2.85 -7.14
CA GLY A 311 -10.98 -1.69 -8.02
C GLY A 311 -12.32 -0.96 -7.86
N LEU A 312 -13.43 -1.68 -7.92
CA LEU A 312 -14.76 -1.08 -7.84
C LEU A 312 -15.11 -0.60 -6.43
N SER A 313 -14.84 -1.38 -5.38
CA SER A 313 -15.17 -0.96 -4.01
C SER A 313 -14.39 0.27 -3.57
N GLY A 314 -13.09 0.34 -3.91
CA GLY A 314 -12.30 1.55 -3.68
C GLY A 314 -12.83 2.75 -4.48
N SER A 315 -13.26 2.53 -5.73
CA SER A 315 -13.88 3.57 -6.56
C SER A 315 -15.21 4.06 -5.98
N PHE A 316 -16.03 3.19 -5.40
CA PHE A 316 -17.23 3.60 -4.64
C PHE A 316 -16.85 4.52 -3.47
N GLY A 317 -15.78 4.22 -2.74
CA GLY A 317 -15.24 5.09 -1.69
C GLY A 317 -14.90 6.47 -2.22
N ILE A 318 -14.14 6.56 -3.31
CA ILE A 318 -13.76 7.83 -3.95
C ILE A 318 -15.01 8.63 -4.37
N VAL A 319 -15.95 8.00 -5.06
CA VAL A 319 -17.18 8.68 -5.56
C VAL A 319 -18.02 9.20 -4.39
N LEU A 320 -18.18 8.43 -3.32
CA LEU A 320 -19.00 8.82 -2.17
C LEU A 320 -18.25 9.74 -1.18
N CYS A 321 -16.92 9.76 -1.19
CA CYS A 321 -16.12 10.76 -0.50
C CYS A 321 -16.43 12.18 -0.98
N VAL A 322 -16.74 12.37 -2.28
CA VAL A 322 -17.05 13.68 -2.86
C VAL A 322 -18.24 14.37 -2.16
N PRO A 323 -19.48 13.84 -2.19
CA PRO A 323 -20.60 14.47 -1.53
C PRO A 323 -20.41 14.58 -0.02
N ALA A 324 -19.76 13.62 0.63
CA ALA A 324 -19.48 13.68 2.05
C ALA A 324 -18.58 14.88 2.40
N THR A 325 -17.47 15.06 1.68
CA THR A 325 -16.56 16.20 1.87
C THR A 325 -17.26 17.53 1.59
N VAL A 326 -18.04 17.61 0.50
CA VAL A 326 -18.77 18.83 0.11
C VAL A 326 -19.77 19.24 1.18
N VAL A 327 -20.54 18.30 1.71
CA VAL A 327 -21.52 18.58 2.78
C VAL A 327 -20.80 19.07 4.02
N MET A 328 -19.79 18.34 4.49
CA MET A 328 -19.03 18.71 5.70
C MET A 328 -18.37 20.08 5.57
N ALA A 329 -17.72 20.36 4.45
CA ALA A 329 -17.09 21.65 4.18
C ALA A 329 -18.09 22.79 4.14
N ALA A 330 -19.25 22.62 3.49
CA ALA A 330 -20.29 23.62 3.42
C ALA A 330 -20.87 23.95 4.80
N TYR A 331 -20.98 22.97 5.69
CA TYR A 331 -21.46 23.21 7.05
C TYR A 331 -20.39 23.87 7.94
N ILE A 332 -19.15 23.39 7.91
CA ILE A 332 -18.08 23.89 8.77
C ILE A 332 -17.70 25.33 8.39
N TYR A 333 -17.48 25.62 7.10
CA TYR A 333 -17.05 26.95 6.65
C TYR A 333 -18.13 28.03 6.82
N LYS A 334 -19.40 27.65 6.77
CA LYS A 334 -20.50 28.63 6.97
C LYS A 334 -20.90 28.82 8.42
N ARG A 335 -20.57 27.89 9.32
CA ARG A 335 -20.75 28.05 10.76
C ARG A 335 -19.76 29.05 11.33
N GLU A 336 -18.48 28.92 11.02
CA GLU A 336 -17.43 29.84 11.48
C GLU A 336 -17.75 31.30 11.13
N LYS A 337 -18.29 31.52 9.94
CA LYS A 337 -18.60 32.87 9.48
C LYS A 337 -19.78 33.50 10.22
N LYS A 338 -20.74 32.68 10.66
CA LYS A 338 -21.83 33.17 11.51
C LYS A 338 -21.29 33.58 12.90
N ASP A 339 -20.46 32.72 13.48
CA ASP A 339 -19.86 32.97 14.80
C ASP A 339 -18.93 34.20 14.77
N SER A 340 -18.16 34.41 13.70
CA SER A 340 -17.28 35.58 13.51
C SER A 340 -18.07 36.90 13.34
N ARG A 341 -19.22 36.88 12.65
CA ARG A 341 -20.09 38.06 12.50
C ARG A 341 -20.80 38.42 13.81
N GLU A 342 -21.23 37.41 14.55
CA GLU A 342 -21.83 37.64 15.88
C GLU A 342 -20.79 38.19 16.87
N ALA A 343 -19.52 37.76 16.79
CA ALA A 343 -18.42 38.26 17.60
C ALA A 343 -17.98 39.69 17.23
N SER A 344 -18.12 40.09 15.93
CA SER A 344 -17.79 41.45 15.45
C SER A 344 -18.93 42.45 15.60
N GLY A 345 -20.10 42.05 16.11
CA GLY A 345 -21.23 42.96 16.36
C GLY A 345 -21.98 43.41 15.11
N GLU A 346 -21.69 42.86 13.94
CA GLU A 346 -22.37 43.14 12.68
C GLU A 346 -23.71 42.42 12.63
N LYS A 347 -24.76 43.06 13.21
CA LYS A 347 -26.14 42.61 13.01
C LYS A 347 -26.58 42.99 11.59
N SER A 348 -27.07 42.00 10.84
CA SER A 348 -27.69 42.13 9.49
C SER A 348 -28.93 43.00 9.51
#